data_ce9ec082eccb3d59378412c501d2ce6b
#
_entry.id   ce9ec082eccb3d59378412c501d2ce6b
#
_cell.length_a   1.000
_cell.length_b   1.000
_cell.length_c   1.000
_cell.angle_alpha   90.00
_cell.angle_beta   90.00
_cell.angle_gamma   90.00
#
_symmetry.space_group_name_H-M   'P 1'
#
loop_
_entity.id
_entity.type
_entity.pdbx_description
1 polymer ?
#
loop_
_entity_poly.entity_id
_entity_poly.type
_entity_poly.pdbx_seq_one_letter_code
_entity_poly.pdbx_strand_id
1 'polypeptide(L)'
;MNSTEPVLTGSFPCRYADGVHRGSIRIEPCEVYISMYKIMAEASFSAAHQLVRHPGKCRALHGHNWRVQAIVGAETLDDQGMVVDFSVLKKALGELCDRFDHLMVNEVSPFDRIPPTAENFAKLFFDELVIRVGTNRVQVIAVRVWETERNVAEYSI
;
A
#
# COMPACT_ATOMS: atom_id res chain seq x y z
N MET A 1 32.47 3.94 29.51
CA MET A 1 33.22 3.56 28.30
C MET A 1 32.15 3.25 27.24
N ASN A 2 31.87 4.26 26.41
CA ASN A 2 30.85 4.15 25.33
C ASN A 2 31.57 3.60 24.10
N SER A 3 31.14 2.45 23.63
CA SER A 3 31.47 1.96 22.28
C SER A 3 30.23 2.03 21.42
N THR A 4 30.11 3.13 20.68
CA THR A 4 29.21 3.27 19.54
C THR A 4 29.84 2.57 18.34
N GLU A 5 29.35 1.39 17.98
CA GLU A 5 29.69 0.79 16.69
C GLU A 5 28.96 1.53 15.56
N PRO A 6 29.63 1.82 14.43
CA PRO A 6 29.00 2.46 13.31
C PRO A 6 28.15 1.44 12.53
N VAL A 7 26.92 1.84 12.22
CA VAL A 7 26.04 1.14 11.27
C VAL A 7 26.74 1.11 9.92
N LEU A 8 27.18 -0.07 9.49
CA LEU A 8 27.70 -0.29 8.15
C LEU A 8 26.55 -0.18 7.12
N THR A 9 26.44 0.97 6.49
CA THR A 9 25.72 1.09 5.23
C THR A 9 26.49 0.27 4.19
N GLY A 10 26.01 -0.94 3.91
CA GLY A 10 26.64 -1.84 2.95
C GLY A 10 26.47 -1.35 1.52
N SER A 11 27.47 -0.62 1.02
CA SER A 11 27.67 -0.47 -0.42
C SER A 11 28.30 -1.77 -0.93
N PHE A 12 27.51 -2.59 -1.64
CA PHE A 12 28.07 -3.73 -2.36
C PHE A 12 28.88 -3.22 -3.54
N PRO A 13 30.15 -3.69 -3.70
CA PRO A 13 30.96 -3.25 -4.82
C PRO A 13 30.37 -3.79 -6.14
N CYS A 14 30.14 -2.90 -7.09
CA CYS A 14 29.95 -3.25 -8.49
C CYS A 14 31.14 -4.13 -8.93
N ARG A 15 30.89 -5.37 -9.38
CA ARG A 15 31.95 -6.23 -9.95
C ARG A 15 32.43 -5.57 -11.24
N TYR A 16 33.63 -5.04 -11.21
CA TYR A 16 34.34 -4.61 -12.38
C TYR A 16 34.72 -5.82 -13.22
N ALA A 17 34.30 -5.85 -14.47
CA ALA A 17 34.86 -6.79 -15.45
C ALA A 17 36.17 -6.18 -15.96
N ASP A 18 37.29 -6.83 -15.67
CA ASP A 18 38.61 -6.47 -16.16
C ASP A 18 38.64 -6.53 -17.68
N GLY A 19 38.74 -5.37 -18.32
CA GLY A 19 38.97 -5.23 -19.76
C GLY A 19 39.55 -3.87 -20.05
N VAL A 20 40.89 -3.78 -20.08
CA VAL A 20 41.61 -2.54 -20.43
C VAL A 20 41.52 -2.28 -21.92
N HIS A 21 40.65 -1.32 -22.32
CA HIS A 21 40.75 -0.64 -23.61
C HIS A 21 40.70 0.88 -23.40
N ARG A 22 41.71 1.58 -23.93
CA ARG A 22 41.75 3.05 -23.99
C ARG A 22 40.58 3.57 -24.82
N GLY A 23 39.62 4.17 -24.15
CA GLY A 23 38.46 4.84 -24.74
C GLY A 23 37.55 5.35 -23.63
N SER A 24 37.14 6.61 -23.75
CA SER A 24 36.28 7.36 -22.82
C SER A 24 35.40 6.49 -21.90
N ILE A 25 35.63 6.60 -20.59
CA ILE A 25 34.83 5.92 -19.55
C ILE A 25 33.42 6.49 -19.63
N ARG A 26 32.49 5.73 -20.20
CA ARG A 26 31.05 5.95 -19.97
C ARG A 26 30.76 5.40 -18.59
N ILE A 27 30.52 6.29 -17.64
CA ILE A 27 29.95 5.91 -16.35
C ILE A 27 28.44 5.67 -16.62
N GLU A 28 28.06 4.40 -16.85
CA GLU A 28 26.65 4.04 -16.86
C GLU A 28 26.14 4.24 -15.44
N PRO A 29 24.93 4.86 -15.27
CA PRO A 29 24.35 5.01 -13.94
C PRO A 29 24.11 3.61 -13.34
N CYS A 30 24.71 3.35 -12.18
CA CYS A 30 24.47 2.13 -11.42
C CYS A 30 23.02 2.15 -10.95
N GLU A 31 22.16 1.35 -11.57
CA GLU A 31 20.79 1.14 -11.08
C GLU A 31 20.86 0.44 -9.73
N VAL A 32 20.51 1.16 -8.67
CA VAL A 32 20.38 0.57 -7.33
C VAL A 32 19.07 -0.20 -7.29
N TYR A 33 19.13 -1.52 -7.41
CA TYR A 33 17.95 -2.39 -7.19
C TYR A 33 17.72 -2.56 -5.69
N ILE A 34 16.64 -1.97 -5.19
CA ILE A 34 16.19 -2.20 -3.82
C ILE A 34 15.31 -3.45 -3.84
N SER A 35 15.81 -4.55 -3.27
CA SER A 35 15.04 -5.76 -3.08
C SER A 35 14.11 -5.62 -1.87
N MET A 36 12.85 -6.03 -2.01
CA MET A 36 11.86 -5.91 -0.96
C MET A 36 10.97 -7.15 -0.90
N TYR A 37 10.76 -7.67 0.31
CA TYR A 37 9.72 -8.65 0.57
C TYR A 37 8.36 -7.95 0.62
N LYS A 38 7.33 -8.53 0.00
CA LYS A 38 5.96 -8.00 0.04
C LYS A 38 5.00 -9.08 0.45
N ILE A 39 4.06 -8.72 1.32
CA ILE A 39 2.91 -9.56 1.65
C ILE A 39 1.62 -8.80 1.36
N MET A 40 0.54 -9.53 1.14
CA MET A 40 -0.77 -8.98 0.81
C MET A 40 -1.84 -9.64 1.67
N ALA A 41 -2.84 -8.86 2.06
CA ALA A 41 -4.07 -9.35 2.65
C ALA A 41 -5.28 -8.72 1.96
N GLU A 42 -6.40 -9.44 1.95
CA GLU A 42 -7.66 -8.96 1.39
C GLU A 42 -8.75 -8.99 2.45
N ALA A 43 -9.67 -8.05 2.32
CA ALA A 43 -10.94 -7.99 3.03
C ALA A 43 -12.01 -7.46 2.09
N SER A 44 -13.27 -7.57 2.49
CA SER A 44 -14.40 -7.06 1.72
C SER A 44 -15.45 -6.47 2.64
N PHE A 45 -16.25 -5.55 2.11
CA PHE A 45 -17.43 -5.01 2.77
C PHE A 45 -18.52 -4.73 1.73
N SER A 46 -19.78 -4.73 2.16
CA SER A 46 -20.93 -4.41 1.31
C SER A 46 -21.50 -3.07 1.72
N ALA A 47 -21.51 -2.11 0.80
CA ALA A 47 -21.97 -0.77 1.14
C ALA A 47 -22.64 -0.08 -0.05
N ALA A 48 -23.60 0.78 0.27
CA ALA A 48 -24.27 1.65 -0.69
C ALA A 48 -23.59 3.03 -0.74
N HIS A 49 -23.56 3.63 -1.93
CA HIS A 49 -23.09 4.99 -2.12
C HIS A 49 -23.78 5.69 -3.29
N GLN A 50 -23.55 7.00 -3.42
CA GLN A 50 -23.92 7.79 -4.58
C GLN A 50 -22.86 8.85 -4.87
N LEU A 51 -22.64 9.13 -6.13
CA LEU A 51 -21.77 10.22 -6.58
C LEU A 51 -22.62 11.40 -7.04
N VAL A 52 -23.03 12.25 -6.12
CA VAL A 52 -24.07 13.31 -6.30
C VAL A 52 -23.81 14.19 -7.52
N ARG A 53 -22.54 14.48 -7.83
CA ARG A 53 -22.13 15.33 -8.96
C ARG A 53 -21.83 14.55 -10.25
N HIS A 54 -21.98 13.24 -10.24
CA HIS A 54 -21.68 12.41 -11.43
C HIS A 54 -22.77 12.59 -12.51
N PRO A 55 -22.41 12.76 -13.79
CA PRO A 55 -23.40 12.96 -14.86
C PRO A 55 -24.13 11.67 -15.29
N GLY A 56 -23.62 10.50 -14.92
CA GLY A 56 -24.14 9.19 -15.29
C GLY A 56 -24.87 8.45 -14.19
N LYS A 57 -25.00 7.13 -14.34
CA LYS A 57 -25.78 6.26 -13.45
C LYS A 57 -25.30 6.25 -11.99
N CYS A 58 -24.00 6.50 -11.74
CA CYS A 58 -23.45 6.53 -10.39
C CYS A 58 -24.00 7.70 -9.52
N ARG A 59 -24.77 8.62 -10.12
CA ARG A 59 -25.51 9.63 -9.36
C ARG A 59 -26.69 9.03 -8.57
N ALA A 60 -27.29 7.95 -9.05
CA ALA A 60 -28.32 7.25 -8.31
C ALA A 60 -27.70 6.46 -7.16
N LEU A 61 -28.46 6.29 -6.07
CA LEU A 61 -28.06 5.40 -4.99
C LEU A 61 -27.91 3.97 -5.52
N HIS A 62 -26.77 3.35 -5.26
CA HIS A 62 -26.47 1.97 -5.62
C HIS A 62 -25.47 1.36 -4.64
N GLY A 63 -25.22 0.07 -4.73
CA GLY A 63 -24.31 -0.61 -3.81
C GLY A 63 -23.38 -1.59 -4.52
N HIS A 64 -22.29 -1.88 -3.83
CA HIS A 64 -21.27 -2.83 -4.28
C HIS A 64 -20.82 -3.74 -3.14
N ASN A 65 -20.31 -4.91 -3.53
CA ASN A 65 -19.47 -5.73 -2.69
C ASN A 65 -18.02 -5.30 -2.95
N TRP A 66 -17.56 -4.37 -2.14
CA TRP A 66 -16.21 -3.81 -2.23
C TRP A 66 -15.18 -4.84 -1.81
N ARG A 67 -14.12 -4.98 -2.57
CA ARG A 67 -12.95 -5.77 -2.19
C ARG A 67 -11.76 -4.84 -2.02
N VAL A 68 -11.01 -5.06 -0.95
CA VAL A 68 -9.84 -4.25 -0.61
C VAL A 68 -8.64 -5.17 -0.44
N GLN A 69 -7.52 -4.83 -1.06
CA GLN A 69 -6.24 -5.50 -0.90
C GLN A 69 -5.22 -4.50 -0.38
N ALA A 70 -4.58 -4.84 0.74
CA ALA A 70 -3.46 -4.10 1.28
C ALA A 70 -2.15 -4.83 0.96
N ILE A 71 -1.15 -4.10 0.49
CA ILE A 71 0.20 -4.58 0.19
C ILE A 71 1.16 -3.86 1.12
N VAL A 72 1.88 -4.62 1.94
CA VAL A 72 2.93 -4.10 2.81
C VAL A 72 4.26 -4.76 2.50
N GLY A 73 5.37 -4.06 2.71
CA GLY A 73 6.69 -4.55 2.38
C GLY A 73 7.76 -4.14 3.38
N ALA A 74 8.88 -4.84 3.33
CA ALA A 74 10.08 -4.54 4.09
C ALA A 74 11.33 -5.01 3.32
N GLU A 75 12.44 -4.28 3.45
CA GLU A 75 13.73 -4.70 2.88
C GLU A 75 14.33 -5.88 3.66
N THR A 76 14.05 -5.95 4.96
CA THR A 76 14.51 -7.02 5.85
C THR A 76 13.34 -7.67 6.58
N LEU A 77 13.49 -8.93 6.93
CA LEU A 77 12.51 -9.66 7.74
C LEU A 77 12.81 -9.47 9.25
N ASP A 78 11.82 -9.76 10.08
CA ASP A 78 12.00 -9.81 11.55
C ASP A 78 12.71 -11.11 11.99
N ASP A 79 12.86 -11.28 13.32
CA ASP A 79 13.53 -12.44 13.91
C ASP A 79 12.80 -13.77 13.66
N GLN A 80 11.54 -13.71 13.22
CA GLN A 80 10.74 -14.88 12.84
C GLN A 80 10.70 -15.11 11.32
N GLY A 81 11.40 -14.28 10.55
CA GLY A 81 11.43 -14.36 9.09
C GLY A 81 10.19 -13.76 8.40
N MET A 82 9.52 -12.77 9.02
CA MET A 82 8.30 -12.15 8.49
C MET A 82 8.49 -10.67 8.17
N VAL A 83 7.74 -10.17 7.18
CA VAL A 83 7.51 -8.73 6.98
C VAL A 83 6.72 -8.19 8.18
N VAL A 84 5.57 -8.75 8.42
CA VAL A 84 4.71 -8.60 9.60
C VAL A 84 3.79 -9.82 9.64
N ASP A 85 3.28 -10.18 10.79
CA ASP A 85 2.30 -11.26 10.89
C ASP A 85 1.04 -10.93 10.09
N PHE A 86 0.57 -11.87 9.27
CA PHE A 86 -0.66 -11.72 8.49
C PHE A 86 -1.89 -11.42 9.36
N SER A 87 -1.93 -11.89 10.59
CA SER A 87 -3.02 -11.62 11.53
C SER A 87 -3.13 -10.13 11.86
N VAL A 88 -1.98 -9.44 12.01
CA VAL A 88 -1.92 -7.99 12.26
C VAL A 88 -2.48 -7.23 11.07
N LEU A 89 -2.00 -7.56 9.85
CA LEU A 89 -2.46 -6.90 8.63
C LEU A 89 -3.95 -7.16 8.37
N LYS A 90 -4.41 -8.42 8.52
CA LYS A 90 -5.82 -8.79 8.33
C LYS A 90 -6.73 -8.10 9.34
N LYS A 91 -6.33 -8.02 10.60
CA LYS A 91 -7.09 -7.32 11.65
C LYS A 91 -7.24 -5.84 11.32
N ALA A 92 -6.13 -5.16 11.02
CA ALA A 92 -6.16 -3.74 10.67
C ALA A 92 -7.05 -3.44 9.45
N LEU A 93 -6.95 -4.29 8.41
CA LEU A 93 -7.75 -4.14 7.20
C LEU A 93 -9.24 -4.44 7.45
N GLY A 94 -9.54 -5.47 8.24
CA GLY A 94 -10.92 -5.84 8.62
C GLY A 94 -11.60 -4.70 9.39
N GLU A 95 -10.95 -4.15 10.42
CA GLU A 95 -11.48 -3.03 11.20
C GLU A 95 -11.77 -1.78 10.34
N LEU A 96 -11.01 -1.56 9.26
CA LEU A 96 -11.28 -0.47 8.31
C LEU A 96 -12.50 -0.78 7.43
N CYS A 97 -12.66 -2.02 6.98
CA CYS A 97 -13.83 -2.44 6.22
C CYS A 97 -15.11 -2.37 7.06
N ASP A 98 -15.06 -2.81 8.31
CA ASP A 98 -16.20 -2.84 9.25
C ASP A 98 -16.80 -1.44 9.49
N ARG A 99 -16.00 -0.38 9.31
CA ARG A 99 -16.49 1.02 9.42
C ARG A 99 -17.54 1.38 8.37
N PHE A 100 -17.56 0.68 7.25
CA PHE A 100 -18.41 0.98 6.10
C PHE A 100 -19.40 -0.13 5.79
N ASP A 101 -19.22 -1.32 6.40
CA ASP A 101 -20.00 -2.49 6.06
C ASP A 101 -21.48 -2.30 6.39
N HIS A 102 -22.35 -2.61 5.42
CA HIS A 102 -23.82 -2.48 5.48
C HIS A 102 -24.31 -1.05 5.76
N LEU A 103 -23.53 -0.02 5.39
CA LEU A 103 -23.86 1.39 5.59
C LEU A 103 -24.05 2.14 4.27
N MET A 104 -24.66 3.33 4.39
CA MET A 104 -24.63 4.37 3.37
C MET A 104 -23.34 5.17 3.52
N VAL A 105 -22.36 4.92 2.65
CA VAL A 105 -21.00 5.49 2.76
C VAL A 105 -21.02 7.01 2.82
N ASN A 106 -21.91 7.67 2.09
CA ASN A 106 -22.04 9.13 2.09
C ASN A 106 -22.39 9.75 3.46
N GLU A 107 -22.81 8.93 4.42
CA GLU A 107 -23.15 9.36 5.79
C GLU A 107 -22.01 9.09 6.78
N VAL A 108 -20.94 8.44 6.33
CA VAL A 108 -19.80 8.02 7.15
C VAL A 108 -18.60 8.91 6.85
N SER A 109 -18.00 9.53 7.90
CA SER A 109 -16.79 10.33 7.73
C SER A 109 -15.62 9.47 7.22
N PRO A 110 -14.80 9.97 6.26
CA PRO A 110 -14.79 11.33 5.70
C PRO A 110 -15.72 11.52 4.48
N PHE A 111 -16.46 10.51 4.06
CA PHE A 111 -17.28 10.52 2.84
C PHE A 111 -18.57 11.32 2.94
N ASP A 112 -18.88 11.81 4.16
CA ASP A 112 -19.87 12.86 4.38
C ASP A 112 -19.45 14.22 3.78
N ARG A 113 -18.16 14.38 3.44
CA ARG A 113 -17.57 15.63 2.91
C ARG A 113 -16.86 15.45 1.58
N ILE A 114 -16.31 14.27 1.31
CA ILE A 114 -15.63 13.94 0.05
C ILE A 114 -16.39 12.84 -0.71
N PRO A 115 -16.30 12.80 -2.05
CA PRO A 115 -16.97 11.76 -2.82
C PRO A 115 -16.49 10.35 -2.45
N PRO A 116 -17.40 9.38 -2.22
CA PRO A 116 -17.07 8.00 -1.92
C PRO A 116 -16.69 7.21 -3.19
N THR A 117 -15.59 7.58 -3.82
CA THR A 117 -15.03 6.88 -4.98
C THR A 117 -14.04 5.81 -4.57
N ALA A 118 -13.77 4.83 -5.43
CA ALA A 118 -12.78 3.78 -5.16
C ALA A 118 -11.37 4.37 -4.91
N GLU A 119 -11.02 5.47 -5.59
CA GLU A 119 -9.76 6.18 -5.41
C GLU A 119 -9.64 6.79 -4.01
N ASN A 120 -10.70 7.46 -3.55
CA ASN A 120 -10.73 8.04 -2.21
C ASN A 120 -10.74 6.97 -1.11
N PHE A 121 -11.38 5.84 -1.33
CA PHE A 121 -11.26 4.68 -0.44
C PHE A 121 -9.83 4.13 -0.41
N ALA A 122 -9.19 3.95 -1.58
CA ALA A 122 -7.82 3.44 -1.66
C ALA A 122 -6.86 4.34 -0.88
N LYS A 123 -6.98 5.66 -1.05
CA LYS A 123 -6.17 6.64 -0.30
C LYS A 123 -6.46 6.61 1.20
N LEU A 124 -7.73 6.63 1.61
CA LEU A 124 -8.12 6.58 3.02
C LEU A 124 -7.55 5.33 3.71
N PHE A 125 -7.72 4.16 3.09
CA PHE A 125 -7.24 2.91 3.66
C PHE A 125 -5.72 2.85 3.69
N PHE A 126 -5.05 3.42 2.70
CA PHE A 126 -3.59 3.55 2.69
C PHE A 126 -3.11 4.39 3.88
N ASP A 127 -3.64 5.60 4.07
CA ASP A 127 -3.24 6.50 5.13
C ASP A 127 -3.48 5.89 6.53
N GLU A 128 -4.63 5.24 6.72
CA GLU A 128 -4.98 4.57 7.98
C GLU A 128 -4.07 3.34 8.26
N LEU A 129 -3.73 2.57 7.22
CA LEU A 129 -2.84 1.43 7.37
C LEU A 129 -1.39 1.85 7.66
N VAL A 130 -0.93 2.98 7.14
CA VAL A 130 0.39 3.54 7.51
C VAL A 130 0.47 3.76 9.01
N ILE A 131 -0.60 4.27 9.63
CA ILE A 131 -0.66 4.52 11.08
C ILE A 131 -0.75 3.21 11.87
N ARG A 132 -1.45 2.18 11.38
CA ARG A 132 -1.77 0.96 12.12
C ARG A 132 -0.70 -0.12 12.02
N VAL A 133 -0.05 -0.24 10.85
CA VAL A 133 0.91 -1.32 10.55
C VAL A 133 2.28 -0.81 10.11
N GLY A 134 2.40 0.46 9.73
CA GLY A 134 3.66 1.08 9.36
C GLY A 134 4.62 1.16 10.55
N THR A 135 5.90 0.89 10.29
CA THR A 135 7.00 1.03 11.28
C THR A 135 8.24 1.55 10.55
N ASN A 136 9.35 1.72 11.27
CA ASN A 136 10.64 2.05 10.61
C ASN A 136 11.09 0.97 9.61
N ARG A 137 10.60 -0.27 9.75
CA ARG A 137 10.94 -1.41 8.89
C ARG A 137 9.84 -1.76 7.89
N VAL A 138 8.58 -1.67 8.30
CA VAL A 138 7.41 -2.07 7.49
C VAL A 138 6.78 -0.85 6.84
N GLN A 139 6.61 -0.89 5.52
CA GLN A 139 5.98 0.16 4.71
C GLN A 139 4.69 -0.35 4.09
N VAL A 140 3.66 0.49 4.05
CA VAL A 140 2.50 0.26 3.19
C VAL A 140 2.91 0.64 1.77
N ILE A 141 2.84 -0.30 0.85
CA ILE A 141 3.27 -0.11 -0.54
C ILE A 141 2.11 0.36 -1.41
N ALA A 142 0.98 -0.32 -1.28
CA ALA A 142 -0.22 0.02 -2.04
C ALA A 142 -1.48 -0.47 -1.34
N VAL A 143 -2.59 0.19 -1.64
CA VAL A 143 -3.94 -0.30 -1.38
C VAL A 143 -4.73 -0.28 -2.68
N ARG A 144 -5.39 -1.39 -2.97
CA ARG A 144 -6.29 -1.57 -4.10
C ARG A 144 -7.72 -1.71 -3.61
N VAL A 145 -8.64 -1.02 -4.26
CA VAL A 145 -10.07 -1.10 -3.96
C VAL A 145 -10.83 -1.41 -5.24
N TRP A 146 -11.52 -2.54 -5.25
CA TRP A 146 -12.40 -2.95 -6.34
C TRP A 146 -13.84 -2.55 -6.00
N GLU A 147 -14.44 -1.76 -6.85
CA GLU A 147 -15.87 -1.45 -6.84
C GLU A 147 -16.67 -2.58 -7.51
N THR A 148 -16.07 -3.20 -8.54
CA THR A 148 -16.59 -4.37 -9.25
C THR A 148 -15.43 -5.32 -9.55
N GLU A 149 -15.70 -6.53 -10.04
CA GLU A 149 -14.65 -7.47 -10.44
C GLU A 149 -13.67 -6.92 -11.49
N ARG A 150 -14.08 -5.89 -12.26
CA ARG A 150 -13.34 -5.36 -13.40
C ARG A 150 -12.80 -3.95 -13.18
N ASN A 151 -13.26 -3.25 -12.15
CA ASN A 151 -12.90 -1.87 -11.89
C ASN A 151 -12.16 -1.79 -10.55
N VAL A 152 -10.92 -1.36 -10.60
CA VAL A 152 -10.04 -1.22 -9.44
C VAL A 152 -9.37 0.14 -9.46
N ALA A 153 -9.30 0.77 -8.29
CA ALA A 153 -8.43 1.90 -8.04
C ALA A 153 -7.27 1.46 -7.14
N GLU A 154 -6.08 1.98 -7.40
CA GLU A 154 -4.89 1.76 -6.57
C GLU A 154 -4.34 3.12 -6.11
N TYR A 155 -3.97 3.18 -4.83
CA TYR A 155 -3.14 4.24 -4.28
C TYR A 155 -1.84 3.62 -3.75
N SER A 156 -0.68 4.13 -4.20
CA SER A 156 0.65 3.57 -3.91
C SER A 156 1.72 4.67 -3.78
N ILE A 157 2.87 4.28 -3.24
CA ILE A 157 4.11 5.06 -3.19
C ILE A 157 5.11 4.53 -4.19
#